data_4ef12c6485f0e0be1e565bfa90823562
#
_entry.id   4ef12c6485f0e0be1e565bfa90823562
#
_cell.length_a   1.000
_cell.length_b   1.000
_cell.length_c   1.000
_cell.angle_alpha   90.00
_cell.angle_beta   90.00
_cell.angle_gamma   90.00
#
_symmetry.space_group_name_H-M   'P 1'
#
loop_
_entity.id
_entity.type
_entity.pdbx_description
1 polymer ?
#
loop_
_entity_poly.entity_id
_entity_poly.type
_entity_poly.pdbx_seq_one_letter_code
_entity_poly.pdbx_strand_id
1 'polypeptide(L)'
;MGLSDKVSLKGGQVFDTLELGMIAAARGYGISMGDLLMVAEDVAQGRLSLPWPTAVPSGMDYYLVWPRTRPGGERLRRLSAFLEEEVAAMDLPDVQILPPL
;
A
#
# COMPACT_ATOMS: atom_id res chain seq x y z
N MET A 1 -6.70 9.05 18.36
CA MET A 1 -5.73 8.58 19.36
C MET A 1 -5.02 9.80 19.93
N GLY A 2 -4.91 9.93 21.23
CA GLY A 2 -4.36 11.12 21.88
C GLY A 2 -2.85 11.21 21.89
N LEU A 3 -2.17 10.77 20.83
CA LEU A 3 -0.71 10.74 20.76
C LEU A 3 -0.10 11.74 19.79
N SER A 4 -0.93 12.53 19.09
CA SER A 4 -0.44 13.43 18.05
C SER A 4 0.49 14.52 18.62
N ASP A 5 0.29 14.94 19.87
CA ASP A 5 1.13 15.91 20.54
C ASP A 5 2.42 15.32 21.11
N LYS A 6 2.52 13.97 21.16
CA LYS A 6 3.69 13.26 21.68
C LYS A 6 4.61 12.74 20.59
N VAL A 7 4.21 12.83 19.32
CA VAL A 7 4.96 12.34 18.19
C VAL A 7 5.38 13.50 17.31
N SER A 8 6.66 13.56 16.97
CA SER A 8 7.20 14.58 16.07
C SER A 8 7.72 13.91 14.80
N LEU A 9 7.31 14.44 13.64
CA LEU A 9 7.78 13.98 12.35
C LEU A 9 8.90 14.86 11.77
N LYS A 10 9.38 15.84 12.55
CA LYS A 10 10.33 16.83 12.04
C LYS A 10 11.75 16.30 11.89
N GLY A 11 12.13 15.27 12.63
CA GLY A 11 13.50 14.74 12.61
C GLY A 11 13.73 13.57 11.67
N GLY A 12 12.73 13.21 10.87
CA GLY A 12 12.81 12.04 10.01
C GLY A 12 13.45 12.31 8.66
N GLN A 13 13.91 11.24 8.03
CA GLN A 13 14.36 11.26 6.64
C GLN A 13 13.15 11.46 5.74
N VAL A 14 13.29 12.30 4.70
CA VAL A 14 12.21 12.60 3.76
C VAL A 14 12.49 11.89 2.42
N PHE A 15 11.47 11.25 1.87
CA PHE A 15 11.55 10.57 0.58
C PHE A 15 10.48 11.11 -0.36
N ASP A 16 10.78 11.16 -1.66
CA ASP A 16 9.85 11.66 -2.66
C ASP A 16 8.67 10.72 -2.91
N THR A 17 8.85 9.42 -2.69
CA THR A 17 7.81 8.43 -2.94
C THR A 17 7.65 7.52 -1.74
N LEU A 18 6.44 6.97 -1.60
CA LEU A 18 6.14 5.99 -0.57
C LEU A 18 7.01 4.74 -0.72
N GLU A 19 7.25 4.31 -1.97
CA GLU A 19 8.07 3.14 -2.26
C GLU A 19 9.49 3.29 -1.72
N LEU A 20 10.12 4.45 -1.92
CA LEU A 20 11.46 4.69 -1.40
C LEU A 20 11.50 4.64 0.12
N GLY A 21 10.47 5.18 0.78
CA GLY A 21 10.36 5.10 2.24
C GLY A 21 10.24 3.67 2.72
N MET A 22 9.46 2.84 2.04
CA MET A 22 9.32 1.43 2.39
C MET A 22 10.60 0.64 2.15
N ILE A 23 11.34 0.93 1.09
CA ILE A 23 12.64 0.30 0.82
C ILE A 23 13.62 0.64 1.93
N ALA A 24 13.68 1.90 2.36
CA ALA A 24 14.54 2.32 3.45
C ALA A 24 14.18 1.59 4.75
N ALA A 25 12.89 1.46 5.06
CA ALA A 25 12.45 0.74 6.25
C ALA A 25 12.87 -0.73 6.20
N ALA A 26 12.73 -1.38 5.05
CA ALA A 26 13.13 -2.78 4.87
C ALA A 26 14.63 -2.98 5.07
N ARG A 27 15.43 -1.94 4.87
CA ARG A 27 16.89 -1.97 5.09
C ARG A 27 17.30 -1.56 6.50
N GLY A 28 16.36 -1.36 7.39
CA GLY A 28 16.65 -1.09 8.80
C GLY A 28 16.81 0.38 9.16
N TYR A 29 16.39 1.30 8.30
CA TYR A 29 16.52 2.73 8.58
C TYR A 29 15.44 3.32 9.48
N GLY A 30 14.44 2.53 9.87
CA GLY A 30 13.43 3.00 10.80
C GLY A 30 12.03 2.57 10.43
N ILE A 31 11.07 3.45 10.70
CA ILE A 31 9.64 3.20 10.51
C ILE A 31 9.13 4.10 9.39
N SER A 32 8.28 3.58 8.52
CA SER A 32 7.66 4.31 7.44
C SER A 32 6.17 4.02 7.39
N MET A 33 5.40 4.92 6.81
CA MET A 33 4.05 4.59 6.35
C MET A 33 4.16 3.67 5.14
N GLY A 34 3.22 2.76 5.00
CA GLY A 34 3.21 1.83 3.89
C GLY A 34 1.82 1.67 3.30
N ASP A 35 1.78 1.26 2.04
CA ASP A 35 0.55 0.84 1.38
C ASP A 35 0.38 -0.66 1.61
N LEU A 36 -0.78 -1.07 2.11
CA LEU A 36 -1.00 -2.46 2.50
C LEU A 36 -0.77 -3.45 1.36
N LEU A 37 -1.17 -3.08 0.14
CA LEU A 37 -0.97 -3.94 -1.02
C LEU A 37 0.51 -4.05 -1.40
N MET A 38 1.26 -2.96 -1.25
CA MET A 38 2.67 -2.92 -1.62
C MET A 38 3.58 -3.62 -0.60
N VAL A 39 3.20 -3.61 0.69
CA VAL A 39 4.02 -4.23 1.73
C VAL A 39 3.68 -5.70 1.96
N ALA A 40 2.60 -6.21 1.38
CA ALA A 40 2.10 -7.55 1.69
C ALA A 40 3.17 -8.64 1.53
N GLU A 41 3.91 -8.61 0.43
CA GLU A 41 4.94 -9.61 0.18
C GLU A 41 6.11 -9.49 1.17
N ASP A 42 6.57 -8.27 1.44
CA ASP A 42 7.67 -8.04 2.37
C ASP A 42 7.31 -8.47 3.79
N VAL A 43 6.06 -8.26 4.20
CA VAL A 43 5.57 -8.72 5.50
C VAL A 43 5.51 -10.25 5.52
N ALA A 44 4.98 -10.87 4.46
CA ALA A 44 4.88 -12.33 4.37
C ALA A 44 6.25 -12.99 4.42
N GLN A 45 7.27 -12.37 3.84
CA GLN A 45 8.63 -12.90 3.81
C GLN A 45 9.51 -12.44 4.98
N GLY A 46 8.95 -11.68 5.90
CA GLY A 46 9.67 -11.26 7.11
C GLY A 46 10.65 -10.09 6.92
N ARG A 47 10.62 -9.43 5.77
CA ARG A 47 11.48 -8.26 5.54
C ARG A 47 10.95 -7.00 6.21
N LEU A 48 9.65 -6.94 6.41
CA LEU A 48 8.98 -5.86 7.13
C LEU A 48 8.07 -6.44 8.20
N SER A 49 7.83 -5.69 9.26
CA SER A 49 6.83 -6.03 10.26
C SER A 49 5.90 -4.85 10.47
N LEU A 50 4.72 -5.13 10.97
CA LEU A 50 3.73 -4.11 11.28
C LEU A 50 3.72 -3.92 12.81
N PRO A 51 4.43 -2.88 13.35
CA PRO A 51 4.46 -2.65 14.79
C PRO A 51 3.06 -2.43 15.37
N TRP A 52 2.22 -1.77 14.60
CA TRP A 52 0.80 -1.65 14.90
C TRP A 52 0.03 -2.21 13.70
N PRO A 53 -0.62 -3.37 13.85
CA PRO A 53 -1.33 -4.01 12.73
C PRO A 53 -2.67 -3.29 12.45
N THR A 54 -2.58 -2.03 12.08
CA THR A 54 -3.71 -1.15 11.87
C THR A 54 -3.54 -0.42 10.54
N ALA A 55 -4.60 -0.37 9.75
CA ALA A 55 -4.63 0.33 8.48
C ALA A 55 -5.73 1.39 8.47
N VAL A 56 -5.47 2.49 7.78
CA VAL A 56 -6.41 3.60 7.63
C VAL A 56 -6.69 3.76 6.13
N PRO A 57 -7.96 3.86 5.71
CA PRO A 57 -8.27 4.13 4.30
C PRO A 57 -7.68 5.46 3.86
N SER A 58 -6.97 5.46 2.72
CA SER A 58 -6.34 6.67 2.19
C SER A 58 -7.32 7.55 1.41
N GLY A 59 -8.44 6.99 0.99
CA GLY A 59 -9.37 7.66 0.08
C GLY A 59 -8.91 7.61 -1.38
N MET A 60 -7.82 6.93 -1.67
CA MET A 60 -7.29 6.77 -3.03
C MET A 60 -7.30 5.30 -3.41
N ASP A 61 -7.64 5.03 -4.66
CA ASP A 61 -7.68 3.69 -5.20
C ASP A 61 -6.89 3.61 -6.50
N TYR A 62 -6.57 2.40 -6.92
CA TYR A 62 -5.94 2.15 -8.21
C TYR A 62 -7.00 1.85 -9.25
N TYR A 63 -6.87 2.46 -10.42
CA TYR A 63 -7.83 2.32 -11.50
C TYR A 63 -7.14 1.87 -12.77
N LEU A 64 -7.76 0.91 -13.47
CA LEU A 64 -7.36 0.59 -14.83
C LEU A 64 -8.05 1.58 -15.76
N VAL A 65 -7.28 2.33 -16.54
CA VAL A 65 -7.82 3.35 -17.44
C VAL A 65 -7.41 3.06 -18.86
N TRP A 66 -8.26 3.45 -19.80
CA TRP A 66 -7.96 3.34 -21.22
C TRP A 66 -8.62 4.49 -21.98
N PRO A 67 -8.12 4.81 -23.22
CA PRO A 67 -8.67 5.92 -23.99
C PRO A 67 -10.13 5.67 -24.36
N ARG A 68 -10.98 6.67 -24.18
CA ARG A 68 -12.39 6.57 -24.50
C ARG A 68 -12.59 6.33 -26.01
N THR A 69 -11.69 6.86 -26.83
CA THR A 69 -11.78 6.80 -28.29
C THR A 69 -11.29 5.46 -28.88
N ARG A 70 -10.72 4.59 -28.06
CA ARG A 70 -10.25 3.28 -28.48
C ARG A 70 -10.96 2.20 -27.70
N PRO A 71 -11.85 1.42 -28.34
CA PRO A 71 -12.45 0.27 -27.67
C PRO A 71 -11.35 -0.71 -27.27
N GLY A 72 -11.37 -1.17 -26.03
CA GLY A 72 -10.34 -2.06 -25.51
C GLY A 72 -10.37 -3.45 -26.12
N GLY A 73 -11.55 -3.93 -26.52
CA GLY A 73 -11.71 -5.22 -27.14
C GLY A 73 -11.32 -6.40 -26.24
N GLU A 74 -10.93 -7.48 -26.86
CA GLU A 74 -10.60 -8.73 -26.19
C GLU A 74 -9.35 -8.61 -25.30
N ARG A 75 -8.37 -7.85 -25.75
CA ARG A 75 -7.13 -7.65 -24.99
C ARG A 75 -7.40 -6.97 -23.66
N LEU A 76 -8.21 -5.92 -23.67
CA LEU A 76 -8.56 -5.22 -22.43
C LEU A 76 -9.36 -6.13 -21.51
N ARG A 77 -10.30 -6.91 -22.06
CA ARG A 77 -11.10 -7.83 -21.27
C ARG A 77 -10.22 -8.89 -20.59
N ARG A 78 -9.25 -9.44 -21.32
CA ARG A 78 -8.32 -10.42 -20.77
C ARG A 78 -7.42 -9.82 -19.70
N LEU A 79 -6.92 -8.61 -19.92
CA LEU A 79 -6.10 -7.92 -18.93
C LEU A 79 -6.92 -7.63 -17.67
N SER A 80 -8.15 -7.15 -17.83
CA SER A 80 -9.02 -6.88 -16.68
C SER A 80 -9.30 -8.13 -15.87
N ALA A 81 -9.61 -9.23 -16.55
CA ALA A 81 -9.86 -10.51 -15.87
C ALA A 81 -8.61 -11.01 -15.14
N PHE A 82 -7.45 -10.90 -15.77
CA PHE A 82 -6.17 -11.28 -15.14
C PHE A 82 -5.90 -10.47 -13.88
N LEU A 83 -6.07 -9.15 -13.96
CA LEU A 83 -5.84 -8.27 -12.80
C LEU A 83 -6.83 -8.56 -11.67
N GLU A 84 -8.10 -8.81 -12.00
CA GLU A 84 -9.10 -9.16 -10.99
C GLU A 84 -8.73 -10.46 -10.28
N GLU A 85 -8.27 -11.47 -11.01
CA GLU A 85 -7.84 -12.74 -10.43
C GLU A 85 -6.62 -12.56 -9.53
N GLU A 86 -5.63 -11.78 -9.98
CA GLU A 86 -4.42 -11.53 -9.20
C GLU A 86 -4.74 -10.78 -7.91
N VAL A 87 -5.60 -9.78 -7.97
CA VAL A 87 -5.99 -9.01 -6.78
C VAL A 87 -6.77 -9.91 -5.80
N ALA A 88 -7.67 -10.74 -6.31
CA ALA A 88 -8.45 -11.65 -5.46
C ALA A 88 -7.58 -12.70 -4.80
N ALA A 89 -6.44 -13.07 -5.41
CA ALA A 89 -5.52 -14.07 -4.88
C ALA A 89 -4.48 -13.48 -3.93
N MET A 90 -4.43 -12.16 -3.75
CA MET A 90 -3.44 -11.53 -2.88
C MET A 90 -3.73 -11.84 -1.40
N ASP A 91 -2.70 -12.32 -0.71
CA ASP A 91 -2.72 -12.47 0.74
C ASP A 91 -2.30 -11.15 1.38
N LEU A 92 -3.25 -10.47 1.99
CA LEU A 92 -2.97 -9.24 2.70
C LEU A 92 -2.60 -9.53 4.15
N PRO A 93 -1.73 -8.71 4.78
CA PRO A 93 -1.45 -8.84 6.20
C PRO A 93 -2.71 -8.71 7.03
N ASP A 94 -2.76 -9.42 8.14
CA ASP A 94 -3.88 -9.35 9.07
C ASP A 94 -3.78 -8.04 9.87
N VAL A 95 -4.65 -7.10 9.55
CA VAL A 95 -4.66 -5.78 10.17
C VAL A 95 -6.07 -5.36 10.52
N GLN A 96 -6.17 -4.52 11.54
CA GLN A 96 -7.42 -3.86 11.87
C GLN A 96 -7.55 -2.62 10.97
N ILE A 97 -8.68 -2.50 10.27
CA ILE A 97 -8.94 -1.35 9.41
C ILE A 97 -9.79 -0.35 10.20
N LEU A 98 -9.26 0.86 10.37
CA LEU A 98 -9.99 1.92 11.03
C LEU A 98 -11.03 2.52 10.09
N PRO A 99 -12.17 3.03 10.61
CA PRO A 99 -13.14 3.70 9.76
C PRO A 99 -12.56 4.97 9.16
N PRO A 100 -13.06 5.41 7.99
CA PRO A 100 -12.61 6.68 7.39
C PRO A 100 -12.97 7.86 8.28
N LEU A 101 -12.13 8.86 8.25
CA LEU A 101 -12.34 10.10 9.01
C LEU A 101 -13.45 10.95 8.40
#